data_4ae3a4a2b8b8902b9af67f03c113fc83
#
_entry.id   4ae3a4a2b8b8902b9af67f03c113fc83
#
_cell.length_a   1.000
_cell.length_b   1.000
_cell.length_c   1.000
_cell.angle_alpha   90.00
_cell.angle_beta   90.00
_cell.angle_gamma   90.00
#
_symmetry.space_group_name_H-M   'P 1'
#
loop_
_entity.id
_entity.type
_entity.pdbx_description
1 polymer ?
#
loop_
_entity_poly.entity_id
_entity_poly.type
_entity_poly.pdbx_seq_one_letter_code
_entity_poly.pdbx_strand_id
1 'polypeptide(L)'
;MVCISALRRRLTLRCACEASRSKRSFCKLAIGQVFAHHCTMTEYYRPLLCRSYPRPAAALICAGGNAWFQFVEKITREGGTEVVDANSLPADWKSKLTRPRPNFCGMDFRRANIMGILNVTPDSFSDGGAFLDASLAVEQAVQMAEDGADLIDIGGESTRPGAVEISVQEEVARVTPVIGALAQKVSAAISVDTRKSAVADAAFQSGARLVNDVSGFTFDPDLLTGCGENMRPVCVMHSQGLPGMMQNNPQYDDAVLDVFDFLQAQIAKLVAAGVSERCILADIGIGFGKTLSHNLALLNRISLFHGLGVPLLLGVSRKGFIGQIAGVEDPQQRLAGSLSVALAARAQGVQVFRVHEVRQTREAFDLDKAVEKGEADGA
;
A
#
# COMPACT_ATOMS: atom_id res chain seq x y z
N MET A 1 -43.11 38.53 21.59
CA MET A 1 -44.03 37.76 22.47
C MET A 1 -43.52 36.35 22.53
N VAL A 2 -43.06 36.00 23.73
CA VAL A 2 -43.02 34.69 24.42
C VAL A 2 -42.18 33.62 23.75
N CYS A 3 -40.96 33.31 24.15
CA CYS A 3 -40.37 32.76 25.39
C CYS A 3 -40.70 31.29 25.62
N ILE A 4 -39.66 30.46 25.81
CA ILE A 4 -39.43 29.43 26.84
C ILE A 4 -38.38 28.43 26.27
N SER A 5 -37.13 28.46 26.60
CA SER A 5 -36.29 28.08 27.78
C SER A 5 -36.28 26.59 28.13
N ALA A 6 -35.10 26.00 27.95
CA ALA A 6 -34.33 25.09 28.80
C ALA A 6 -34.98 23.81 29.39
N LEU A 7 -34.30 22.67 29.24
CA LEU A 7 -33.94 21.85 30.39
C LEU A 7 -32.75 20.90 30.10
N ARG A 8 -31.61 21.19 30.72
CA ARG A 8 -30.50 20.23 30.94
C ARG A 8 -30.91 19.33 32.13
N ARG A 9 -30.78 18.04 32.00
CA ARG A 9 -30.60 17.15 33.17
C ARG A 9 -29.41 16.24 32.99
N ARG A 10 -28.41 16.45 33.84
CA ARG A 10 -27.34 15.52 34.15
C ARG A 10 -27.89 14.38 35.00
N LEU A 11 -27.60 13.13 34.68
CA LEU A 11 -27.72 12.01 35.62
C LEU A 11 -26.32 11.50 35.92
N THR A 12 -25.87 11.81 37.13
CA THR A 12 -24.73 11.15 37.80
C THR A 12 -25.26 9.93 38.53
N LEU A 13 -24.76 8.75 38.19
CA LEU A 13 -24.93 7.55 39.00
C LEU A 13 -23.57 7.20 39.63
N ARG A 14 -23.52 7.40 40.94
CA ARG A 14 -22.50 6.81 41.84
C ARG A 14 -22.93 5.38 42.12
N CYS A 15 -22.05 4.40 41.89
CA CYS A 15 -22.19 3.07 42.47
C CYS A 15 -21.13 2.90 43.56
N ALA A 16 -21.62 2.65 44.79
CA ALA A 16 -20.81 2.29 45.92
C ALA A 16 -20.42 0.80 45.85
N CYS A 17 -19.19 0.51 46.20
CA CYS A 17 -18.64 -0.83 46.30
C CYS A 17 -18.76 -1.30 47.75
N GLU A 18 -19.44 -2.40 48.00
CA GLU A 18 -19.30 -3.19 49.21
C GLU A 18 -18.89 -4.62 48.87
N ALA A 19 -17.87 -5.05 49.59
CA ALA A 19 -17.24 -6.34 49.44
C ALA A 19 -18.01 -7.45 50.16
N SER A 20 -18.16 -8.62 49.55
CA SER A 20 -18.25 -9.88 50.27
C SER A 20 -17.63 -11.03 49.47
N ARG A 21 -16.80 -11.78 50.16
CA ARG A 21 -16.11 -12.99 49.70
C ARG A 21 -17.10 -14.12 49.56
N SER A 22 -17.08 -14.88 48.52
CA SER A 22 -17.01 -16.35 48.49
C SER A 22 -17.64 -16.92 47.21
N LYS A 23 -16.96 -17.99 46.75
CA LYS A 23 -17.34 -19.03 45.76
C LYS A 23 -17.06 -18.77 44.28
N ARG A 24 -15.95 -19.42 43.87
CA ARG A 24 -15.63 -19.75 42.49
C ARG A 24 -16.79 -20.49 41.85
N SER A 25 -17.35 -19.95 40.80
CA SER A 25 -18.16 -20.69 39.87
C SER A 25 -17.71 -20.31 38.46
N PHE A 26 -17.28 -21.33 37.70
CA PHE A 26 -16.86 -21.19 36.31
C PHE A 26 -18.04 -20.71 35.48
N CYS A 27 -18.04 -19.46 35.06
CA CYS A 27 -18.93 -18.99 34.04
C CYS A 27 -18.16 -19.00 32.69
N LYS A 28 -18.39 -20.01 31.88
CA LYS A 28 -18.01 -20.02 30.48
C LYS A 28 -18.82 -18.90 29.79
N LEU A 29 -18.27 -17.74 29.68
CA LEU A 29 -18.80 -16.73 28.77
C LEU A 29 -18.46 -17.19 27.33
N ALA A 30 -19.51 -17.54 26.62
CA ALA A 30 -19.51 -17.72 25.18
C ALA A 30 -18.95 -16.41 24.58
N ILE A 31 -17.79 -16.51 23.91
CA ILE A 31 -17.29 -15.46 23.04
C ILE A 31 -18.24 -15.43 21.85
N GLY A 32 -19.27 -14.59 21.96
CA GLY A 32 -20.09 -14.24 20.83
C GLY A 32 -19.18 -13.57 19.79
N GLN A 33 -19.06 -14.20 18.64
CA GLN A 33 -18.50 -13.59 17.45
C GLN A 33 -19.27 -12.29 17.19
N VAL A 34 -18.67 -11.16 17.52
CA VAL A 34 -19.12 -9.87 17.01
C VAL A 34 -18.73 -9.87 15.52
N PHE A 35 -19.64 -10.37 14.71
CA PHE A 35 -19.63 -10.06 13.28
C PHE A 35 -19.85 -8.54 13.19
N ALA A 36 -18.75 -7.78 13.10
CA ALA A 36 -18.83 -6.43 12.59
C ALA A 36 -19.48 -6.58 11.20
N HIS A 37 -20.72 -6.11 11.06
CA HIS A 37 -21.32 -5.93 9.75
C HIS A 37 -20.40 -4.97 8.98
N HIS A 38 -19.53 -5.52 8.14
CA HIS A 38 -18.88 -4.75 7.11
C HIS A 38 -20.01 -4.21 6.24
N CYS A 39 -20.23 -2.92 6.29
CA CYS A 39 -21.12 -2.27 5.35
C CYS A 39 -20.38 -2.34 4.00
N THR A 40 -20.61 -3.46 3.28
CA THR A 40 -20.07 -3.61 1.92
C THR A 40 -20.70 -2.50 1.08
N MET A 41 -19.86 -1.79 0.36
CA MET A 41 -20.33 -0.76 -0.57
C MET A 41 -21.21 -1.45 -1.63
N THR A 42 -22.30 -0.80 -1.98
CA THR A 42 -23.20 -1.29 -3.03
C THR A 42 -22.79 -0.80 -4.42
N GLU A 43 -22.09 0.31 -4.49
CA GLU A 43 -21.69 0.98 -5.73
C GLU A 43 -20.25 1.45 -5.66
N TYR A 44 -19.51 1.21 -6.74
CA TYR A 44 -18.12 1.59 -6.91
C TYR A 44 -17.97 2.41 -8.19
N TYR A 45 -17.03 3.34 -8.22
CA TYR A 45 -16.86 4.24 -9.36
C TYR A 45 -15.41 4.27 -9.81
N ARG A 46 -15.12 3.62 -10.94
CA ARG A 46 -13.80 3.58 -11.56
C ARG A 46 -13.64 4.72 -12.56
N PRO A 47 -12.70 5.66 -12.37
CA PRO A 47 -12.45 6.70 -13.36
C PRO A 47 -11.84 6.10 -14.64
N LEU A 48 -12.38 6.49 -15.79
CA LEU A 48 -11.86 6.14 -17.12
C LEU A 48 -10.79 7.16 -17.49
N LEU A 49 -9.55 6.89 -17.07
CA LEU A 49 -8.46 7.86 -17.14
C LEU A 49 -7.91 8.06 -18.54
N CYS A 50 -7.63 9.33 -18.85
CA CYS A 50 -6.94 9.80 -20.05
C CYS A 50 -5.72 10.65 -19.66
N ARG A 51 -4.71 10.70 -20.54
CA ARG A 51 -3.52 11.56 -20.41
C ARG A 51 -3.31 12.47 -21.61
N SER A 52 -4.13 12.32 -22.65
CA SER A 52 -4.03 13.10 -23.91
C SER A 52 -4.33 14.59 -23.69
N TYR A 53 -3.72 15.41 -24.54
CA TYR A 53 -3.97 16.85 -24.60
C TYR A 53 -4.52 17.25 -25.98
N PRO A 54 -5.34 18.34 -26.06
CA PRO A 54 -5.77 19.21 -24.96
C PRO A 54 -6.80 18.53 -24.05
N ARG A 55 -6.69 18.79 -22.73
CA ARG A 55 -7.68 18.32 -21.75
C ARG A 55 -8.98 19.11 -21.90
N PRO A 56 -10.14 18.43 -22.01
CA PRO A 56 -11.44 19.11 -22.01
C PRO A 56 -11.68 19.93 -20.72
N ALA A 57 -12.32 21.09 -20.85
CA ALA A 57 -12.56 21.98 -19.72
C ALA A 57 -13.40 21.36 -18.59
N ALA A 58 -14.32 20.44 -18.93
CA ALA A 58 -15.16 19.71 -17.97
C ALA A 58 -14.47 18.50 -17.33
N ALA A 59 -13.25 18.13 -17.77
CA ALA A 59 -12.55 16.96 -17.24
C ALA A 59 -12.03 17.20 -15.83
N LEU A 60 -12.20 16.20 -14.97
CA LEU A 60 -11.70 16.17 -13.60
C LEU A 60 -10.28 15.61 -13.56
N ILE A 61 -9.39 16.20 -12.78
CA ILE A 61 -8.03 15.69 -12.56
C ILE A 61 -8.09 14.58 -11.52
N CYS A 62 -7.48 13.44 -11.82
CA CYS A 62 -7.39 12.33 -10.88
C CYS A 62 -6.28 12.57 -9.85
N ALA A 63 -6.62 12.54 -8.57
CA ALA A 63 -5.69 12.56 -7.43
C ALA A 63 -4.63 13.70 -7.46
N GLY A 64 -4.89 14.77 -8.21
CA GLY A 64 -3.93 15.88 -8.40
C GLY A 64 -2.75 15.57 -9.32
N GLY A 65 -2.77 14.44 -10.03
CA GLY A 65 -1.74 14.02 -10.98
C GLY A 65 -1.97 14.55 -12.40
N ASN A 66 -1.38 13.88 -13.40
CA ASN A 66 -1.48 14.27 -14.82
C ASN A 66 -2.68 13.62 -15.53
N ALA A 67 -3.22 12.51 -15.00
CA ALA A 67 -4.36 11.83 -15.59
C ALA A 67 -5.67 12.56 -15.25
N TRP A 68 -6.60 12.54 -16.20
CA TRP A 68 -7.90 13.18 -16.07
C TRP A 68 -9.01 12.26 -16.59
N PHE A 69 -10.28 12.54 -16.25
CA PHE A 69 -11.43 11.77 -16.67
C PHE A 69 -12.68 12.63 -16.80
N GLN A 70 -13.59 12.24 -17.70
CA GLN A 70 -14.93 12.80 -17.87
C GLN A 70 -16.00 11.78 -17.56
N PHE A 71 -15.64 10.49 -17.63
CA PHE A 71 -16.55 9.38 -17.42
C PHE A 71 -15.99 8.46 -16.35
N VAL A 72 -16.90 7.78 -15.65
CA VAL A 72 -16.58 6.73 -14.70
C VAL A 72 -17.41 5.49 -15.02
N GLU A 73 -16.83 4.32 -14.80
CA GLU A 73 -17.55 3.05 -14.77
C GLU A 73 -18.13 2.89 -13.38
N LYS A 74 -19.46 2.97 -13.26
CA LYS A 74 -20.21 2.59 -12.07
C LYS A 74 -20.34 1.07 -12.07
N ILE A 75 -19.96 0.43 -10.96
CA ILE A 75 -19.91 -1.03 -10.80
C ILE A 75 -20.75 -1.39 -9.58
N THR A 76 -21.55 -2.45 -9.68
CA THR A 76 -22.29 -3.03 -8.55
C THR A 76 -21.86 -4.48 -8.32
N ARG A 77 -22.03 -4.99 -7.10
CA ARG A 77 -21.70 -6.39 -6.76
C ARG A 77 -22.58 -7.40 -7.47
N GLU A 78 -23.77 -7.02 -7.89
CA GLU A 78 -24.67 -7.85 -8.68
C GLU A 78 -24.21 -8.01 -10.15
N GLY A 79 -23.05 -7.46 -10.49
CA GLY A 79 -22.44 -7.59 -11.82
C GLY A 79 -22.88 -6.53 -12.83
N GLY A 80 -23.63 -5.51 -12.39
CA GLY A 80 -24.00 -4.36 -13.25
C GLY A 80 -22.81 -3.42 -13.45
N THR A 81 -22.59 -3.00 -14.72
CA THR A 81 -21.64 -1.94 -15.06
C THR A 81 -22.31 -0.93 -15.97
N GLU A 82 -22.09 0.35 -15.70
CA GLU A 82 -22.62 1.47 -16.49
C GLU A 82 -21.57 2.58 -16.58
N VAL A 83 -21.42 3.18 -17.75
CA VAL A 83 -20.57 4.35 -17.93
C VAL A 83 -21.43 5.60 -17.71
N VAL A 84 -21.05 6.41 -16.71
CA VAL A 84 -21.76 7.64 -16.36
C VAL A 84 -20.83 8.84 -16.38
N ASP A 85 -21.41 10.04 -16.51
CA ASP A 85 -20.64 11.30 -16.47
C ASP A 85 -20.04 11.52 -15.07
N ALA A 86 -18.79 11.95 -15.02
CA ALA A 86 -18.08 12.20 -13.75
C ALA A 86 -18.71 13.31 -12.90
N ASN A 87 -19.55 14.19 -13.48
CA ASN A 87 -20.30 15.19 -12.71
C ASN A 87 -21.45 14.59 -11.92
N SER A 88 -21.91 13.38 -12.25
CA SER A 88 -22.96 12.66 -11.51
C SER A 88 -22.42 11.88 -10.32
N LEU A 89 -21.09 11.87 -10.07
CA LEU A 89 -20.48 11.17 -8.94
C LEU A 89 -21.05 11.66 -7.60
N PRO A 90 -21.29 10.74 -6.63
CA PRO A 90 -21.51 11.11 -5.25
C PRO A 90 -20.36 11.98 -4.71
N ALA A 91 -20.67 12.94 -3.85
CA ALA A 91 -19.73 13.98 -3.41
C ALA A 91 -18.46 13.40 -2.74
N ASP A 92 -18.61 12.33 -1.96
CA ASP A 92 -17.51 11.64 -1.31
C ASP A 92 -16.58 10.95 -2.32
N TRP A 93 -17.13 10.23 -3.32
CA TRP A 93 -16.38 9.63 -4.40
C TRP A 93 -15.67 10.67 -5.24
N LYS A 94 -16.37 11.75 -5.63
CA LYS A 94 -15.77 12.86 -6.37
C LYS A 94 -14.58 13.44 -5.61
N SER A 95 -14.75 13.68 -4.30
CA SER A 95 -13.68 14.19 -3.43
C SER A 95 -12.48 13.22 -3.39
N LYS A 96 -12.71 11.92 -3.14
CA LYS A 96 -11.65 10.91 -3.08
C LYS A 96 -10.89 10.78 -4.40
N LEU A 97 -11.59 10.79 -5.53
CA LEU A 97 -10.99 10.67 -6.86
C LEU A 97 -10.20 11.90 -7.29
N THR A 98 -10.59 13.12 -6.86
CA THR A 98 -10.00 14.37 -7.38
C THR A 98 -9.06 15.08 -6.41
N ARG A 99 -9.19 14.83 -5.10
CA ARG A 99 -8.34 15.49 -4.08
C ARG A 99 -6.85 15.20 -4.34
N PRO A 100 -6.00 16.24 -4.49
CA PRO A 100 -4.56 16.04 -4.57
C PRO A 100 -4.01 15.27 -3.38
N ARG A 101 -3.10 14.35 -3.63
CA ARG A 101 -2.45 13.57 -2.57
C ARG A 101 -1.37 14.44 -1.92
N PRO A 102 -1.40 14.63 -0.60
CA PRO A 102 -0.35 15.39 0.10
C PRO A 102 0.96 14.62 0.09
N ASN A 103 2.07 15.34 -0.13
CA ASN A 103 3.40 14.77 -0.12
C ASN A 103 3.79 14.27 1.28
N PHE A 104 4.45 13.13 1.37
CA PHE A 104 5.10 12.63 2.58
C PHE A 104 6.30 11.72 2.25
N CYS A 105 7.20 11.50 3.19
CA CYS A 105 8.43 10.73 2.99
C CYS A 105 9.21 11.15 1.74
N GLY A 106 9.26 12.45 1.43
CA GLY A 106 9.97 12.98 0.26
C GLY A 106 9.29 12.74 -1.09
N MET A 107 8.20 11.98 -1.14
CA MET A 107 7.48 11.66 -2.38
C MET A 107 6.55 12.81 -2.81
N ASP A 108 6.59 13.14 -4.11
CA ASP A 108 5.63 14.04 -4.77
C ASP A 108 4.66 13.23 -5.61
N PHE A 109 3.42 13.11 -5.14
CA PHE A 109 2.40 12.28 -5.79
C PHE A 109 1.77 12.88 -7.06
N ARG A 110 2.25 14.05 -7.50
CA ARG A 110 1.92 14.59 -8.84
C ARG A 110 2.71 13.89 -9.96
N ARG A 111 3.71 13.11 -9.60
CA ARG A 111 4.53 12.29 -10.50
C ARG A 111 4.63 10.85 -10.02
N ALA A 112 5.12 9.96 -10.89
CA ALA A 112 5.47 8.60 -10.49
C ALA A 112 6.73 8.62 -9.62
N ASN A 113 6.63 7.99 -8.44
CA ASN A 113 7.74 7.80 -7.51
C ASN A 113 8.23 6.35 -7.59
N ILE A 114 9.51 6.13 -7.33
CA ILE A 114 10.15 4.82 -7.38
C ILE A 114 10.59 4.42 -5.97
N MET A 115 10.12 3.25 -5.53
CA MET A 115 10.54 2.58 -4.31
C MET A 115 11.46 1.41 -4.69
N GLY A 116 12.77 1.55 -4.42
CA GLY A 116 13.76 0.50 -4.69
C GLY A 116 13.66 -0.63 -3.67
N ILE A 117 13.70 -1.89 -4.12
CA ILE A 117 13.64 -3.08 -3.28
C ILE A 117 15.03 -3.47 -2.83
N LEU A 118 15.29 -3.48 -1.53
CA LEU A 118 16.53 -3.96 -0.93
C LEU A 118 16.25 -5.11 0.05
N ASN A 119 16.48 -6.34 -0.39
CA ASN A 119 16.36 -7.51 0.50
C ASN A 119 17.69 -7.79 1.20
N VAL A 120 17.69 -7.76 2.53
CA VAL A 120 18.82 -8.08 3.38
C VAL A 120 18.64 -9.50 3.95
N THR A 121 18.70 -10.49 3.05
CA THR A 121 18.53 -11.90 3.39
C THR A 121 19.81 -12.66 3.01
N PRO A 122 20.16 -13.79 3.69
CA PRO A 122 21.38 -14.55 3.41
C PRO A 122 21.52 -14.97 1.95
N ASP A 123 20.41 -15.28 1.27
CA ASP A 123 20.40 -15.67 -0.15
C ASP A 123 20.71 -14.50 -1.09
N SER A 124 20.65 -13.27 -0.60
CA SER A 124 20.88 -12.06 -1.42
C SER A 124 22.37 -11.74 -1.56
N PHE A 125 23.24 -12.27 -0.65
CA PHE A 125 24.64 -11.91 -0.53
C PHE A 125 25.50 -13.13 -0.11
N SER A 126 25.46 -14.21 -0.83
CA SER A 126 25.80 -15.58 -0.42
C SER A 126 27.26 -15.90 -0.05
N ASP A 127 28.24 -14.96 -0.12
CA ASP A 127 29.66 -15.33 -0.02
C ASP A 127 30.51 -14.60 1.06
N GLY A 128 29.95 -13.77 1.94
CA GLY A 128 30.79 -12.84 2.68
C GLY A 128 30.65 -12.68 4.20
N GLY A 129 29.67 -13.28 4.85
CA GLY A 129 29.39 -13.05 6.28
C GLY A 129 28.67 -11.71 6.58
N ALA A 130 28.00 -11.63 7.73
CA ALA A 130 27.01 -10.59 8.07
C ALA A 130 27.49 -9.11 7.95
N PHE A 131 28.77 -8.83 8.15
CA PHE A 131 29.33 -7.47 8.02
C PHE A 131 29.57 -7.08 6.55
N LEU A 132 30.04 -8.02 5.73
CA LEU A 132 30.26 -7.78 4.30
C LEU A 132 28.93 -7.60 3.59
N ASP A 133 27.92 -8.39 3.98
CA ASP A 133 26.56 -8.34 3.45
C ASP A 133 25.89 -6.98 3.72
N ALA A 134 26.06 -6.42 4.93
CA ALA A 134 25.54 -5.09 5.27
C ALA A 134 26.20 -3.97 4.46
N SER A 135 27.53 -4.03 4.23
CA SER A 135 28.24 -3.06 3.40
C SER A 135 27.77 -3.07 1.95
N LEU A 136 27.63 -4.27 1.36
CA LEU A 136 27.13 -4.43 -0.02
C LEU A 136 25.67 -3.95 -0.14
N ALA A 137 24.83 -4.24 0.85
CA ALA A 137 23.46 -3.73 0.90
C ALA A 137 23.41 -2.19 0.94
N VAL A 138 24.29 -1.56 1.72
CA VAL A 138 24.40 -0.10 1.79
C VAL A 138 24.88 0.48 0.45
N GLU A 139 25.88 -0.12 -0.19
CA GLU A 139 26.38 0.33 -1.50
C GLU A 139 25.28 0.21 -2.57
N GLN A 140 24.57 -0.90 -2.61
CA GLN A 140 23.44 -1.10 -3.51
C GLN A 140 22.34 -0.06 -3.30
N ALA A 141 21.99 0.25 -2.05
CA ALA A 141 20.98 1.24 -1.74
C ALA A 141 21.41 2.67 -2.09
N VAL A 142 22.69 3.03 -1.90
CA VAL A 142 23.26 4.31 -2.36
C VAL A 142 23.12 4.40 -3.87
N GLN A 143 23.48 3.33 -4.61
CA GLN A 143 23.32 3.30 -6.06
C GLN A 143 21.83 3.44 -6.48
N MET A 144 20.89 2.79 -5.77
CA MET A 144 19.47 2.99 -6.04
C MET A 144 19.04 4.45 -5.87
N ALA A 145 19.55 5.15 -4.85
CA ALA A 145 19.26 6.56 -4.64
C ALA A 145 19.83 7.43 -5.76
N GLU A 146 21.06 7.16 -6.21
CA GLU A 146 21.71 7.84 -7.35
C GLU A 146 20.98 7.56 -8.67
N ASP A 147 20.45 6.35 -8.85
CA ASP A 147 19.63 5.94 -9.99
C ASP A 147 18.21 6.55 -9.97
N GLY A 148 17.87 7.31 -8.93
CA GLY A 148 16.62 8.06 -8.83
C GLY A 148 15.51 7.38 -8.04
N ALA A 149 15.81 6.50 -7.08
CA ALA A 149 14.82 6.04 -6.12
C ALA A 149 14.38 7.20 -5.21
N ASP A 150 13.07 7.35 -5.04
CA ASP A 150 12.47 8.31 -4.11
C ASP A 150 12.38 7.74 -2.70
N LEU A 151 12.31 6.40 -2.61
CA LEU A 151 12.22 5.63 -1.38
C LEU A 151 13.00 4.32 -1.54
N ILE A 152 13.62 3.83 -0.47
CA ILE A 152 14.31 2.53 -0.44
C ILE A 152 13.61 1.65 0.59
N ASP A 153 13.13 0.49 0.17
CA ASP A 153 12.36 -0.44 0.99
C ASP A 153 13.23 -1.62 1.43
N ILE A 154 13.52 -1.69 2.73
CA ILE A 154 14.47 -2.62 3.32
C ILE A 154 13.71 -3.75 4.01
N GLY A 155 13.88 -4.99 3.50
CA GLY A 155 13.28 -6.19 4.07
C GLY A 155 14.32 -7.18 4.59
N GLY A 156 14.17 -7.61 5.86
CA GLY A 156 15.00 -8.63 6.50
C GLY A 156 14.44 -10.04 6.41
N GLU A 157 13.14 -10.18 6.14
CA GLU A 157 12.43 -11.44 6.00
C GLU A 157 11.94 -11.64 4.56
N SER A 158 12.10 -12.83 4.02
CA SER A 158 11.54 -13.14 2.70
C SER A 158 10.04 -13.35 2.79
N THR A 159 9.27 -12.62 1.97
CA THR A 159 7.81 -12.80 1.83
C THR A 159 7.42 -13.63 0.62
N ARG A 160 8.38 -14.31 -0.03
CA ARG A 160 8.13 -15.21 -1.17
C ARG A 160 7.32 -16.43 -0.72
N PRO A 161 6.55 -17.05 -1.63
CA PRO A 161 5.87 -18.32 -1.33
C PRO A 161 6.86 -19.37 -0.83
N GLY A 162 6.56 -20.00 0.33
CA GLY A 162 7.41 -21.03 0.93
C GLY A 162 8.56 -20.51 1.80
N ALA A 163 8.71 -19.20 1.97
CA ALA A 163 9.70 -18.64 2.91
C ALA A 163 9.38 -19.02 4.35
N VAL A 164 10.43 -19.31 5.12
CA VAL A 164 10.34 -19.61 6.55
C VAL A 164 10.36 -18.29 7.33
N GLU A 165 9.47 -18.18 8.31
CA GLU A 165 9.46 -17.05 9.24
C GLU A 165 10.72 -17.03 10.10
N ILE A 166 11.33 -15.85 10.27
CA ILE A 166 12.50 -15.65 11.12
C ILE A 166 12.12 -14.96 12.43
N SER A 167 12.98 -15.08 13.44
CA SER A 167 12.75 -14.42 14.72
C SER A 167 12.84 -12.89 14.60
N VAL A 168 12.16 -12.18 15.51
CA VAL A 168 12.24 -10.71 15.63
C VAL A 168 13.69 -10.26 15.77
N GLN A 169 14.47 -10.94 16.62
CA GLN A 169 15.87 -10.60 16.89
C GLN A 169 16.72 -10.72 15.63
N GLU A 170 16.49 -11.74 14.84
CA GLU A 170 17.20 -11.95 13.58
C GLU A 170 16.84 -10.88 12.54
N GLU A 171 15.55 -10.58 12.39
CA GLU A 171 15.10 -9.55 11.45
C GLU A 171 15.63 -8.17 11.85
N VAL A 172 15.57 -7.79 13.13
CA VAL A 172 16.17 -6.55 13.67
C VAL A 172 17.67 -6.50 13.36
N ALA A 173 18.41 -7.60 13.62
CA ALA A 173 19.85 -7.66 13.39
C ALA A 173 20.22 -7.49 11.89
N ARG A 174 19.35 -7.88 10.98
CA ARG A 174 19.54 -7.70 9.53
C ARG A 174 19.26 -6.26 9.08
N VAL A 175 18.14 -5.66 9.49
CA VAL A 175 17.67 -4.39 8.91
C VAL A 175 18.28 -3.15 9.57
N THR A 176 18.48 -3.15 10.90
CA THR A 176 18.87 -1.93 11.63
C THR A 176 20.25 -1.40 11.28
N PRO A 177 21.32 -2.22 11.08
CA PRO A 177 22.63 -1.71 10.68
C PRO A 177 22.60 -1.04 9.29
N VAL A 178 21.84 -1.63 8.36
CA VAL A 178 21.70 -1.09 6.99
C VAL A 178 20.92 0.22 7.01
N ILE A 179 19.79 0.28 7.73
CA ILE A 179 18.98 1.49 7.88
C ILE A 179 19.80 2.62 8.51
N GLY A 180 20.52 2.34 9.62
CA GLY A 180 21.32 3.34 10.31
C GLY A 180 22.47 3.91 9.48
N ALA A 181 23.14 3.06 8.68
CA ALA A 181 24.17 3.50 7.75
C ALA A 181 23.62 4.33 6.58
N LEU A 182 22.46 3.95 6.05
CA LEU A 182 21.81 4.65 4.93
C LEU A 182 21.24 6.01 5.32
N ALA A 183 20.64 6.12 6.51
CA ALA A 183 20.05 7.37 7.00
C ALA A 183 21.05 8.55 7.03
N GLN A 184 22.35 8.26 7.01
CA GLN A 184 23.42 9.25 6.97
C GLN A 184 23.99 9.52 5.56
N LYS A 185 23.63 8.68 4.58
CA LYS A 185 24.26 8.69 3.24
C LYS A 185 23.31 9.09 2.12
N VAL A 186 22.01 8.87 2.25
CA VAL A 186 21.05 9.12 1.17
C VAL A 186 19.97 10.11 1.61
N SER A 187 19.46 10.89 0.64
CA SER A 187 18.32 11.78 0.85
C SER A 187 16.98 11.07 0.62
N ALA A 188 16.98 9.94 -0.09
CA ALA A 188 15.81 9.10 -0.27
C ALA A 188 15.28 8.62 1.08
N ALA A 189 13.97 8.63 1.29
CA ALA A 189 13.42 8.11 2.53
C ALA A 189 13.59 6.58 2.62
N ILE A 190 13.64 6.05 3.83
CA ILE A 190 13.84 4.63 4.07
C ILE A 190 12.52 4.04 4.58
N SER A 191 12.08 2.97 3.95
CA SER A 191 10.97 2.12 4.38
C SER A 191 11.50 0.84 4.98
N VAL A 192 10.78 0.26 5.93
CA VAL A 192 11.01 -1.09 6.44
C VAL A 192 9.86 -2.01 6.02
N ASP A 193 10.19 -3.08 5.27
CA ASP A 193 9.25 -4.15 4.89
C ASP A 193 9.20 -5.17 6.02
N THR A 194 8.19 -5.06 6.90
CA THR A 194 8.02 -5.95 8.04
C THR A 194 6.56 -6.05 8.47
N ARG A 195 6.21 -7.20 9.05
CA ARG A 195 4.90 -7.49 9.65
C ARG A 195 4.92 -7.41 11.19
N LYS A 196 6.10 -7.11 11.78
CA LYS A 196 6.35 -7.23 13.23
C LYS A 196 6.58 -5.85 13.86
N SER A 197 5.83 -5.55 14.91
CA SER A 197 5.86 -4.26 15.62
C SER A 197 7.26 -3.93 16.17
N ALA A 198 7.90 -4.89 16.83
CA ALA A 198 9.22 -4.69 17.41
C ALA A 198 10.31 -4.41 16.36
N VAL A 199 10.20 -5.00 15.14
CA VAL A 199 11.11 -4.71 14.03
C VAL A 199 10.88 -3.30 13.51
N ALA A 200 9.61 -2.89 13.34
CA ALA A 200 9.26 -1.53 12.93
C ALA A 200 9.79 -0.48 13.93
N ASP A 201 9.67 -0.72 15.24
CA ASP A 201 10.19 0.15 16.28
C ASP A 201 11.71 0.33 16.18
N ALA A 202 12.45 -0.77 16.08
CA ALA A 202 13.90 -0.75 15.93
C ALA A 202 14.35 -0.06 14.63
N ALA A 203 13.62 -0.28 13.52
CA ALA A 203 13.87 0.36 12.24
C ALA A 203 13.67 1.89 12.30
N PHE A 204 12.60 2.36 12.95
CA PHE A 204 12.35 3.80 13.13
C PHE A 204 13.39 4.46 14.00
N GLN A 205 13.84 3.79 15.07
CA GLN A 205 14.96 4.26 15.90
C GLN A 205 16.26 4.37 15.10
N SER A 206 16.44 3.52 14.10
CA SER A 206 17.60 3.52 13.21
C SER A 206 17.49 4.51 12.03
N GLY A 207 16.32 5.12 11.78
CA GLY A 207 16.13 6.14 10.74
C GLY A 207 15.09 5.83 9.65
N ALA A 208 14.38 4.70 9.73
CA ALA A 208 13.24 4.45 8.85
C ALA A 208 12.14 5.52 9.01
N ARG A 209 11.39 5.76 7.94
CA ARG A 209 10.34 6.79 7.86
C ARG A 209 8.98 6.26 7.43
N LEU A 210 8.89 5.00 7.00
CA LEU A 210 7.67 4.34 6.55
C LEU A 210 7.69 2.87 6.95
N VAL A 211 6.55 2.33 7.40
CA VAL A 211 6.32 0.90 7.56
C VAL A 211 5.59 0.37 6.33
N ASN A 212 6.17 -0.61 5.65
CA ASN A 212 5.53 -1.34 4.57
C ASN A 212 5.13 -2.72 5.08
N ASP A 213 3.83 -2.94 5.33
CA ASP A 213 3.33 -4.21 5.83
C ASP A 213 2.54 -4.97 4.78
N VAL A 214 3.17 -6.04 4.27
CA VAL A 214 2.59 -6.93 3.26
C VAL A 214 1.45 -7.81 3.80
N SER A 215 1.23 -7.87 5.12
CA SER A 215 0.10 -8.56 5.74
C SER A 215 -1.16 -7.71 5.84
N GLY A 216 -1.06 -6.41 5.54
CA GLY A 216 -2.17 -5.46 5.70
C GLY A 216 -2.55 -5.21 7.15
N PHE A 217 -1.59 -5.24 8.07
CA PHE A 217 -1.77 -5.06 9.51
C PHE A 217 -2.67 -6.13 10.16
N THR A 218 -2.59 -7.36 9.63
CA THR A 218 -3.37 -8.50 10.15
C THR A 218 -2.51 -9.55 10.87
N PHE A 219 -1.17 -9.48 10.73
CA PHE A 219 -0.25 -10.45 11.32
C PHE A 219 0.06 -10.13 12.79
N ASP A 220 0.48 -8.90 13.09
CA ASP A 220 0.82 -8.43 14.44
C ASP A 220 -0.11 -7.27 14.82
N PRO A 221 -1.06 -7.47 15.75
CA PRO A 221 -1.98 -6.42 16.19
C PRO A 221 -1.30 -5.21 16.79
N ASP A 222 -0.12 -5.39 17.43
CA ASP A 222 0.63 -4.31 18.06
C ASP A 222 1.26 -3.38 17.02
N LEU A 223 1.50 -3.86 15.78
CA LEU A 223 2.02 -3.03 14.71
C LEU A 223 1.05 -1.92 14.31
N LEU A 224 -0.24 -2.23 14.19
CA LEU A 224 -1.28 -1.25 13.89
C LEU A 224 -1.37 -0.19 14.98
N THR A 225 -1.42 -0.63 16.25
CA THR A 225 -1.50 0.24 17.42
C THR A 225 -0.27 1.14 17.52
N GLY A 226 0.94 0.57 17.42
CA GLY A 226 2.20 1.29 17.48
C GLY A 226 2.39 2.31 16.36
N CYS A 227 1.92 2.00 15.15
CA CYS A 227 1.91 2.97 14.05
C CYS A 227 0.97 4.14 14.33
N GLY A 228 -0.22 3.88 14.91
CA GLY A 228 -1.18 4.92 15.28
C GLY A 228 -0.67 5.85 16.39
N GLU A 229 -0.20 5.28 17.50
CA GLU A 229 0.32 6.02 18.66
C GLU A 229 1.52 6.91 18.29
N ASN A 230 2.38 6.45 17.39
CA ASN A 230 3.56 7.18 16.94
C ASN A 230 3.35 7.96 15.64
N MET A 231 2.12 8.01 15.10
CA MET A 231 1.75 8.70 13.85
C MET A 231 2.66 8.34 12.67
N ARG A 232 3.07 7.08 12.57
CA ARG A 232 4.00 6.61 11.54
C ARG A 232 3.34 6.54 10.16
N PRO A 233 4.00 7.01 9.10
CA PRO A 233 3.59 6.73 7.74
C PRO A 233 3.60 5.22 7.45
N VAL A 234 2.61 4.74 6.69
CA VAL A 234 2.44 3.32 6.42
C VAL A 234 2.08 3.03 4.97
N CYS A 235 2.45 1.85 4.50
CA CYS A 235 1.88 1.21 3.32
C CYS A 235 1.10 -0.02 3.77
N VAL A 236 -0.20 -0.03 3.47
CA VAL A 236 -1.09 -1.16 3.73
C VAL A 236 -1.32 -1.94 2.45
N MET A 237 -1.03 -3.24 2.46
CA MET A 237 -1.19 -4.11 1.30
C MET A 237 -2.30 -5.14 1.53
N HIS A 238 -3.02 -5.49 0.47
CA HIS A 238 -3.92 -6.65 0.50
C HIS A 238 -3.16 -7.95 0.23
N SER A 239 -3.24 -8.89 1.16
CA SER A 239 -2.86 -10.28 0.93
C SER A 239 -3.95 -11.23 1.45
N GLN A 240 -4.08 -12.40 0.83
CA GLN A 240 -4.98 -13.46 1.30
C GLN A 240 -4.14 -14.67 1.71
N GLY A 241 -4.23 -15.04 2.99
CA GLY A 241 -3.47 -16.15 3.57
C GLY A 241 -2.03 -15.79 3.96
N LEU A 242 -1.37 -16.74 4.63
CA LEU A 242 0.04 -16.61 5.01
C LEU A 242 0.96 -16.88 3.80
N PRO A 243 2.17 -16.29 3.75
CA PRO A 243 3.11 -16.47 2.62
C PRO A 243 3.33 -17.92 2.20
N GLY A 244 3.37 -18.86 3.14
CA GLY A 244 3.55 -20.30 2.86
C GLY A 244 2.36 -21.00 2.18
N MET A 245 1.14 -20.43 2.29
CA MET A 245 -0.10 -21.07 1.80
C MET A 245 -0.96 -20.18 0.91
N MET A 246 -0.59 -18.91 0.75
CA MET A 246 -1.40 -17.89 0.06
C MET A 246 -1.74 -18.21 -1.41
N GLN A 247 -0.98 -19.10 -2.06
CA GLN A 247 -1.22 -19.50 -3.45
C GLN A 247 -2.11 -20.75 -3.57
N ASN A 248 -2.49 -21.36 -2.43
CA ASN A 248 -3.33 -22.56 -2.44
C ASN A 248 -4.81 -22.18 -2.62
N ASN A 249 -5.24 -22.15 -3.88
CA ASN A 249 -6.64 -21.93 -4.27
C ASN A 249 -7.29 -20.66 -3.65
N PRO A 250 -6.74 -19.46 -3.89
CA PRO A 250 -7.32 -18.23 -3.36
C PRO A 250 -8.72 -18.00 -3.95
N GLN A 251 -9.70 -17.68 -3.10
CA GLN A 251 -11.09 -17.50 -3.47
C GLN A 251 -11.53 -16.04 -3.27
N TYR A 252 -12.26 -15.52 -4.25
CA TYR A 252 -12.87 -14.19 -4.26
C TYR A 252 -14.25 -14.30 -4.90
N ASP A 253 -15.21 -13.54 -4.41
CA ASP A 253 -16.49 -13.36 -5.11
C ASP A 253 -16.27 -12.42 -6.31
N ASP A 254 -15.63 -11.29 -6.07
CA ASP A 254 -15.04 -10.38 -7.07
C ASP A 254 -13.70 -9.89 -6.55
N ALA A 255 -12.60 -10.33 -7.15
CA ALA A 255 -11.26 -10.02 -6.67
C ALA A 255 -10.96 -8.51 -6.61
N VAL A 256 -11.56 -7.70 -7.50
CA VAL A 256 -11.33 -6.24 -7.54
C VAL A 256 -12.09 -5.55 -6.41
N LEU A 257 -13.35 -5.90 -6.22
CA LEU A 257 -14.20 -5.29 -5.20
C LEU A 257 -13.82 -5.77 -3.80
N ASP A 258 -13.48 -7.06 -3.64
CA ASP A 258 -13.07 -7.63 -2.35
C ASP A 258 -11.74 -7.01 -1.87
N VAL A 259 -10.78 -6.82 -2.77
CA VAL A 259 -9.52 -6.12 -2.46
C VAL A 259 -9.77 -4.65 -2.12
N PHE A 260 -10.69 -3.98 -2.82
CA PHE A 260 -11.06 -2.61 -2.52
C PHE A 260 -11.66 -2.49 -1.10
N ASP A 261 -12.64 -3.33 -0.76
CA ASP A 261 -13.31 -3.31 0.55
C ASP A 261 -12.34 -3.64 1.69
N PHE A 262 -11.45 -4.62 1.48
CA PHE A 262 -10.40 -4.92 2.46
C PHE A 262 -9.51 -3.71 2.73
N LEU A 263 -8.96 -3.09 1.68
CA LEU A 263 -8.08 -1.93 1.83
C LEU A 263 -8.81 -0.75 2.47
N GLN A 264 -10.07 -0.49 2.09
CA GLN A 264 -10.88 0.55 2.70
C GLN A 264 -11.07 0.30 4.21
N ALA A 265 -11.38 -0.94 4.60
CA ALA A 265 -11.56 -1.31 6.01
C ALA A 265 -10.25 -1.17 6.81
N GLN A 266 -9.11 -1.56 6.23
CA GLN A 266 -7.82 -1.45 6.91
C GLN A 266 -7.36 0.01 7.03
N ILE A 267 -7.57 0.84 5.99
CA ILE A 267 -7.33 2.29 6.07
C ILE A 267 -8.16 2.91 7.19
N ALA A 268 -9.45 2.54 7.29
CA ALA A 268 -10.31 3.04 8.37
C ALA A 268 -9.81 2.64 9.77
N LYS A 269 -9.30 1.41 9.95
CA LYS A 269 -8.70 0.96 11.21
C LYS A 269 -7.41 1.72 11.54
N LEU A 270 -6.53 1.93 10.58
CA LEU A 270 -5.31 2.71 10.74
C LEU A 270 -5.61 4.15 11.16
N VAL A 271 -6.58 4.78 10.52
CA VAL A 271 -7.02 6.14 10.87
C VAL A 271 -7.64 6.18 12.27
N ALA A 272 -8.46 5.19 12.62
CA ALA A 272 -9.04 5.09 13.96
C ALA A 272 -7.99 4.87 15.06
N ALA A 273 -6.88 4.22 14.74
CA ALA A 273 -5.74 4.05 15.64
C ALA A 273 -4.85 5.31 15.77
N GLY A 274 -5.00 6.31 14.91
CA GLY A 274 -4.26 7.57 14.97
C GLY A 274 -3.32 7.85 13.78
N VAL A 275 -3.19 6.92 12.84
CA VAL A 275 -2.42 7.18 11.60
C VAL A 275 -3.15 8.24 10.77
N SER A 276 -2.44 9.27 10.35
CA SER A 276 -3.04 10.26 9.44
C SER A 276 -3.34 9.63 8.07
N GLU A 277 -4.57 9.77 7.58
CA GLU A 277 -4.95 9.34 6.21
C GLU A 277 -3.98 9.91 5.16
N ARG A 278 -3.39 11.08 5.44
CA ARG A 278 -2.44 11.77 4.56
C ARG A 278 -1.06 11.08 4.48
N CYS A 279 -0.80 10.10 5.34
CA CYS A 279 0.46 9.37 5.44
C CYS A 279 0.27 7.85 5.19
N ILE A 280 -0.78 7.46 4.46
CA ILE A 280 -1.08 6.07 4.11
C ILE A 280 -0.88 5.88 2.61
N LEU A 281 -0.13 4.82 2.21
CA LEU A 281 -0.11 4.23 0.88
C LEU A 281 -1.01 2.99 0.88
N ALA A 282 -1.64 2.68 -0.25
CA ALA A 282 -2.37 1.44 -0.46
C ALA A 282 -1.77 0.63 -1.60
N ASP A 283 -1.46 -0.65 -1.36
CA ASP A 283 -1.02 -1.62 -2.37
C ASP A 283 -2.07 -2.72 -2.56
N ILE A 284 -2.46 -2.96 -3.80
CA ILE A 284 -3.44 -3.99 -4.16
C ILE A 284 -2.90 -5.43 -4.05
N GLY A 285 -1.58 -5.60 -3.79
CA GLY A 285 -0.93 -6.87 -3.48
C GLY A 285 -0.93 -7.86 -4.63
N ILE A 286 -0.47 -7.45 -5.82
CA ILE A 286 -0.30 -8.37 -6.98
C ILE A 286 0.60 -9.54 -6.62
N GLY A 287 0.13 -10.78 -6.86
CA GLY A 287 0.86 -12.01 -6.58
C GLY A 287 0.76 -12.52 -5.13
N PHE A 288 0.02 -11.85 -4.25
CA PHE A 288 -0.20 -12.28 -2.87
C PHE A 288 -1.62 -12.86 -2.70
N GLY A 289 -1.73 -14.20 -2.68
CA GLY A 289 -3.01 -14.90 -2.61
C GLY A 289 -3.93 -14.60 -3.80
N LYS A 290 -3.39 -14.63 -5.01
CA LYS A 290 -4.12 -14.30 -6.24
C LYS A 290 -3.71 -15.18 -7.42
N THR A 291 -4.69 -15.67 -8.17
CA THR A 291 -4.46 -16.38 -9.44
C THR A 291 -4.00 -15.43 -10.54
N LEU A 292 -3.60 -15.96 -11.69
CA LEU A 292 -3.28 -15.15 -12.87
C LEU A 292 -4.46 -14.24 -13.26
N SER A 293 -5.68 -14.80 -13.33
CA SER A 293 -6.88 -14.03 -13.69
C SER A 293 -7.19 -12.93 -12.68
N HIS A 294 -7.03 -13.17 -11.37
CA HIS A 294 -7.22 -12.15 -10.33
C HIS A 294 -6.21 -11.01 -10.47
N ASN A 295 -4.93 -11.31 -10.73
CA ASN A 295 -3.91 -10.29 -10.94
C ASN A 295 -4.22 -9.42 -12.17
N LEU A 296 -4.64 -10.03 -13.27
CA LEU A 296 -4.98 -9.30 -14.50
C LEU A 296 -6.23 -8.43 -14.32
N ALA A 297 -7.26 -8.93 -13.63
CA ALA A 297 -8.47 -8.16 -13.32
C ALA A 297 -8.14 -6.92 -12.48
N LEU A 298 -7.30 -7.06 -11.44
CA LEU A 298 -6.84 -5.98 -10.59
C LEU A 298 -6.04 -4.94 -11.38
N LEU A 299 -5.09 -5.37 -12.21
CA LEU A 299 -4.28 -4.47 -13.04
C LEU A 299 -5.12 -3.73 -14.09
N ASN A 300 -6.08 -4.42 -14.70
CA ASN A 300 -7.01 -3.81 -15.66
C ASN A 300 -7.87 -2.70 -15.04
N ARG A 301 -8.27 -2.87 -13.78
CA ARG A 301 -9.16 -1.95 -13.07
C ARG A 301 -8.48 -1.16 -11.96
N ILE A 302 -7.15 -1.01 -11.98
CA ILE A 302 -6.39 -0.39 -10.88
C ILE A 302 -6.82 1.05 -10.60
N SER A 303 -7.31 1.78 -11.59
CA SER A 303 -7.84 3.14 -11.40
C SER A 303 -9.02 3.23 -10.43
N LEU A 304 -9.76 2.13 -10.18
CA LEU A 304 -10.81 2.08 -9.16
C LEU A 304 -10.28 2.45 -7.76
N PHE A 305 -9.06 2.01 -7.44
CA PHE A 305 -8.48 2.17 -6.12
C PHE A 305 -8.13 3.61 -5.74
N HIS A 306 -8.17 4.57 -6.70
CA HIS A 306 -8.15 5.99 -6.35
C HIS A 306 -9.33 6.42 -5.46
N GLY A 307 -10.45 5.67 -5.51
CA GLY A 307 -11.59 5.81 -4.61
C GLY A 307 -11.29 5.53 -3.13
N LEU A 308 -10.15 4.93 -2.78
CA LEU A 308 -9.68 4.81 -1.40
C LEU A 308 -9.27 6.16 -0.79
N GLY A 309 -8.97 7.19 -1.62
CA GLY A 309 -8.60 8.51 -1.15
C GLY A 309 -7.12 8.69 -0.81
N VAL A 310 -6.30 7.64 -0.88
CA VAL A 310 -4.86 7.62 -0.59
C VAL A 310 -4.04 7.34 -1.85
N PRO A 311 -2.71 7.64 -1.88
CA PRO A 311 -1.85 7.27 -2.99
C PRO A 311 -1.74 5.75 -3.15
N LEU A 312 -1.61 5.29 -4.40
CA LEU A 312 -1.47 3.88 -4.74
C LEU A 312 -0.01 3.50 -4.93
N LEU A 313 0.37 2.38 -4.30
CA LEU A 313 1.62 1.69 -4.54
C LEU A 313 1.36 0.43 -5.37
N LEU A 314 2.29 0.08 -6.26
CA LEU A 314 2.24 -1.14 -7.05
C LEU A 314 3.59 -1.84 -7.12
N GLY A 315 3.63 -3.09 -6.67
CA GLY A 315 4.78 -3.97 -6.79
C GLY A 315 4.56 -5.07 -7.83
N VAL A 316 5.03 -4.87 -9.06
CA VAL A 316 4.91 -5.86 -10.16
C VAL A 316 6.25 -6.38 -10.67
N SER A 317 7.36 -5.79 -10.23
CA SER A 317 8.70 -6.13 -10.70
C SER A 317 9.03 -7.61 -10.51
N ARG A 318 9.42 -8.28 -11.58
CA ARG A 318 9.80 -9.70 -11.66
C ARG A 318 8.72 -10.71 -11.25
N LYS A 319 7.43 -10.28 -11.10
CA LYS A 319 6.35 -11.16 -10.62
C LYS A 319 6.09 -12.35 -11.55
N GLY A 320 5.63 -13.47 -10.95
CA GLY A 320 5.43 -14.75 -11.65
C GLY A 320 4.44 -14.70 -12.81
N PHE A 321 3.37 -13.89 -12.70
CA PHE A 321 2.38 -13.72 -13.77
C PHE A 321 3.00 -13.20 -15.09
N ILE A 322 4.05 -12.38 -15.01
CA ILE A 322 4.79 -11.89 -16.19
C ILE A 322 5.45 -13.07 -16.90
N GLY A 323 6.12 -13.94 -16.13
CA GLY A 323 6.74 -15.13 -16.67
C GLY A 323 5.75 -16.09 -17.31
N GLN A 324 4.57 -16.27 -16.68
CA GLN A 324 3.49 -17.12 -17.22
C GLN A 324 2.96 -16.61 -18.58
N ILE A 325 2.84 -15.29 -18.75
CA ILE A 325 2.32 -14.70 -20.00
C ILE A 325 3.40 -14.62 -21.08
N ALA A 326 4.62 -14.19 -20.69
CA ALA A 326 5.70 -13.93 -21.65
C ALA A 326 6.58 -15.16 -21.93
N GLY A 327 6.35 -16.30 -21.25
CA GLY A 327 7.20 -17.49 -21.39
C GLY A 327 8.62 -17.31 -20.81
N VAL A 328 8.79 -16.45 -19.79
CA VAL A 328 10.08 -16.11 -19.18
C VAL A 328 10.17 -16.70 -17.78
N GLU A 329 10.89 -17.81 -17.64
CA GLU A 329 11.01 -18.53 -16.36
C GLU A 329 11.87 -17.76 -15.35
N ASP A 330 13.06 -17.29 -15.77
CA ASP A 330 13.99 -16.56 -14.92
C ASP A 330 13.43 -15.18 -14.51
N PRO A 331 13.21 -14.91 -13.21
CA PRO A 331 12.74 -13.62 -12.73
C PRO A 331 13.65 -12.45 -13.14
N GLN A 332 14.96 -12.65 -13.28
CA GLN A 332 15.91 -11.59 -13.66
C GLN A 332 15.72 -11.14 -15.10
N GLN A 333 15.19 -12.00 -15.97
CA GLN A 333 14.92 -11.68 -17.37
C GLN A 333 13.55 -11.03 -17.62
N ARG A 334 12.75 -10.77 -16.57
CA ARG A 334 11.39 -10.20 -16.67
C ARG A 334 11.36 -8.67 -16.71
N LEU A 335 12.48 -8.00 -16.98
CA LEU A 335 12.58 -6.54 -17.00
C LEU A 335 11.56 -5.91 -17.97
N ALA A 336 11.55 -6.35 -19.24
CA ALA A 336 10.64 -5.80 -20.25
C ALA A 336 9.16 -5.91 -19.84
N GLY A 337 8.75 -7.06 -19.30
CA GLY A 337 7.40 -7.26 -18.80
C GLY A 337 7.10 -6.40 -17.56
N SER A 338 8.05 -6.24 -16.65
CA SER A 338 7.94 -5.39 -15.47
C SER A 338 7.70 -3.93 -15.85
N LEU A 339 8.49 -3.40 -16.81
CA LEU A 339 8.33 -2.03 -17.31
C LEU A 339 7.01 -1.85 -18.06
N SER A 340 6.61 -2.81 -18.90
CA SER A 340 5.35 -2.77 -19.63
C SER A 340 4.14 -2.62 -18.69
N VAL A 341 4.08 -3.44 -17.64
CA VAL A 341 2.99 -3.37 -16.65
C VAL A 341 3.07 -2.08 -15.82
N ALA A 342 4.28 -1.65 -15.44
CA ALA A 342 4.46 -0.39 -14.70
C ALA A 342 3.97 0.82 -15.52
N LEU A 343 4.30 0.91 -16.81
CA LEU A 343 3.84 1.97 -17.70
C LEU A 343 2.30 1.94 -17.88
N ALA A 344 1.72 0.74 -18.05
CA ALA A 344 0.27 0.59 -18.11
C ALA A 344 -0.45 1.04 -16.83
N ALA A 345 0.13 0.74 -15.66
CA ALA A 345 -0.40 1.19 -14.38
C ALA A 345 -0.19 2.70 -14.15
N ARG A 346 0.95 3.25 -14.60
CA ARG A 346 1.21 4.69 -14.58
C ARG A 346 0.17 5.44 -15.42
N ALA A 347 -0.22 4.89 -16.57
CA ALA A 347 -1.30 5.45 -17.38
C ALA A 347 -2.66 5.44 -16.65
N GLN A 348 -2.85 4.56 -15.68
CA GLN A 348 -4.01 4.51 -14.79
C GLN A 348 -3.80 5.29 -13.48
N GLY A 349 -2.79 6.18 -13.41
CA GLY A 349 -2.59 7.14 -12.32
C GLY A 349 -1.90 6.59 -11.06
N VAL A 350 -1.32 5.40 -11.08
CA VAL A 350 -0.53 4.86 -9.94
C VAL A 350 0.65 5.77 -9.63
N GLN A 351 0.87 6.06 -8.34
CA GLN A 351 1.82 7.08 -7.91
C GLN A 351 3.15 6.52 -7.40
N VAL A 352 3.21 5.28 -6.90
CA VAL A 352 4.44 4.67 -6.36
C VAL A 352 4.65 3.28 -6.96
N PHE A 353 5.87 3.00 -7.40
CA PHE A 353 6.25 1.73 -8.04
C PHE A 353 7.39 1.08 -7.25
N ARG A 354 7.13 -0.10 -6.70
CA ARG A 354 8.12 -0.89 -5.96
C ARG A 354 8.84 -1.83 -6.91
N VAL A 355 10.14 -1.58 -7.14
CA VAL A 355 10.91 -2.18 -8.23
C VAL A 355 12.30 -2.64 -7.81
N HIS A 356 12.86 -3.62 -8.54
CA HIS A 356 14.27 -4.02 -8.41
C HIS A 356 15.18 -3.16 -9.29
N GLU A 357 14.75 -2.81 -10.51
CA GLU A 357 15.53 -2.09 -11.53
C GLU A 357 15.17 -0.59 -11.51
N VAL A 358 15.77 0.16 -10.56
CA VAL A 358 15.45 1.58 -10.35
C VAL A 358 15.80 2.41 -11.59
N ARG A 359 17.03 2.31 -12.09
CA ARG A 359 17.51 3.09 -13.25
C ARG A 359 16.63 2.91 -14.47
N GLN A 360 16.41 1.66 -14.88
CA GLN A 360 15.63 1.35 -16.07
C GLN A 360 14.18 1.79 -15.93
N THR A 361 13.63 1.72 -14.70
CA THR A 361 12.28 2.21 -14.42
C THR A 361 12.21 3.73 -14.52
N ARG A 362 13.22 4.46 -14.00
CA ARG A 362 13.30 5.92 -14.11
C ARG A 362 13.40 6.35 -15.56
N GLU A 363 14.32 5.76 -16.34
CA GLU A 363 14.48 6.02 -17.77
C GLU A 363 13.15 5.80 -18.54
N ALA A 364 12.45 4.69 -18.26
CA ALA A 364 11.17 4.40 -18.89
C ALA A 364 10.09 5.44 -18.53
N PHE A 365 10.04 5.89 -17.28
CA PHE A 365 9.06 6.89 -16.84
C PHE A 365 9.35 8.29 -17.39
N ASP A 366 10.61 8.66 -17.49
CA ASP A 366 11.03 9.96 -18.04
C ASP A 366 10.77 10.01 -19.54
N LEU A 367 11.03 8.90 -20.26
CA LEU A 367 10.70 8.78 -21.66
C LEU A 367 9.18 8.81 -21.90
N ASP A 368 8.39 8.05 -21.13
CA ASP A 368 6.92 8.05 -21.24
C ASP A 368 6.35 9.46 -20.96
N LYS A 369 6.93 10.21 -20.02
CA LYS A 369 6.57 11.61 -19.73
C LYS A 369 6.88 12.53 -20.92
N ALA A 370 8.06 12.39 -21.53
CA ALA A 370 8.45 13.18 -22.69
C ALA A 370 7.53 12.91 -23.89
N VAL A 371 7.21 11.63 -24.16
CA VAL A 371 6.26 11.23 -25.21
C VAL A 371 4.85 11.80 -24.95
N GLU A 372 4.39 11.75 -23.69
CA GLU A 372 3.09 12.29 -23.28
C GLU A 372 2.97 13.79 -23.55
N LYS A 373 4.05 14.54 -23.26
CA LYS A 373 4.09 16.00 -23.48
C LYS A 373 4.36 16.41 -24.93
N GLY A 374 4.99 15.54 -25.71
CA GLY A 374 5.52 15.86 -27.04
C GLY A 374 6.77 16.78 -26.97
N GLU A 375 7.42 16.89 -25.79
CA GLU A 375 8.56 17.76 -25.51
C GLU A 375 9.55 17.02 -24.61
N ALA A 376 10.86 17.24 -24.82
CA ALA A 376 11.89 16.82 -23.89
C ALA A 376 12.03 17.88 -22.78
N ASP A 377 11.89 17.49 -21.50
CA ASP A 377 12.19 18.39 -20.37
C ASP A 377 13.69 18.75 -20.43
N GLY A 378 14.02 20.01 -20.74
CA GLY A 378 15.39 20.52 -20.69
C GLY A 378 16.20 20.42 -21.99
N ALA A 379 15.58 20.26 -23.16
CA ALA A 379 16.23 20.45 -24.45
C ALA A 379 16.32 21.93 -24.84
#